data_de8994e30d9c8965bc092b7e71274c22
#
_entry.id   de8994e30d9c8965bc092b7e71274c22
#
_cell.length_a   1.000
_cell.length_b   1.000
_cell.length_c   1.000
_cell.angle_alpha   90.00
_cell.angle_beta   90.00
_cell.angle_gamma   90.00
#
_symmetry.space_group_name_H-M   'P 1'
#
loop_
_entity.id
_entity.type
_entity.pdbx_description
1 polymer ?
#
loop_
_entity_poly.entity_id
_entity_poly.type
_entity_poly.pdbx_seq_one_letter_code
_entity_poly.pdbx_strand_id
1 'polypeptide(L)'
;MQQVRVLLVQLASMGDCLFVTAIARQIKEIDFPSCHLTWLIGSRYTPAIENNPYVDAVIEIPLSSIADNEKQRNLISEHILNFGGYDNFDQIFVTDYTPLNMGNWFGTTRSALFRSYPYKLKVNPQPIIYLTDEEKVRVAVFCQNKSINGSSYNILFECGPQSGQSLMTLEKAKEIAEQIVSKNSKIKFILSSNQPFVSSNPNIIDGSIISWRENAELANYCNLVVGCSSGISWLCTSQWTKHLPILQIINPHYMGGRFSASMKIDFKYFGIDTTNLIELYNPSEDILQECILSATENNFNKKKFLYDVTDDSYFANWRFLKESRILFSKKIKLFIKWGLPFFCLKVYRNIKPTWFTPYIWWLGMKNNFLKKLL
;
A
#
# COMPACT_ATOMS: atom_id res chain seq x y z
N MET A 1 7.25 35.98 -11.99
CA MET A 1 7.71 35.15 -10.87
C MET A 1 8.26 33.83 -11.46
N GLN A 2 9.41 33.38 -11.01
CA GLN A 2 9.97 32.13 -11.46
C GLN A 2 9.11 30.98 -10.91
N GLN A 3 8.82 29.97 -11.72
CA GLN A 3 8.05 28.79 -11.30
C GLN A 3 8.84 28.00 -10.26
N VAL A 4 8.21 27.66 -9.14
CA VAL A 4 8.83 26.83 -8.09
C VAL A 4 9.09 25.41 -8.62
N ARG A 5 10.32 24.91 -8.48
CA ARG A 5 10.71 23.57 -8.90
C ARG A 5 10.72 22.65 -7.69
N VAL A 6 9.89 21.61 -7.74
CA VAL A 6 9.71 20.66 -6.64
C VAL A 6 10.23 19.28 -7.06
N LEU A 7 11.04 18.64 -6.21
CA LEU A 7 11.45 17.25 -6.36
C LEU A 7 10.70 16.39 -5.33
N LEU A 8 9.96 15.41 -5.80
CA LEU A 8 9.36 14.36 -4.98
C LEU A 8 10.15 13.06 -5.17
N VAL A 9 10.67 12.49 -4.07
CA VAL A 9 11.48 11.29 -4.09
C VAL A 9 10.71 10.12 -3.50
N GLN A 10 10.31 9.19 -4.33
CA GLN A 10 9.75 7.90 -3.97
C GLN A 10 10.26 6.87 -4.98
N LEU A 11 11.25 6.07 -4.59
CA LEU A 11 11.95 5.18 -5.51
C LEU A 11 11.22 3.85 -5.71
N ALA A 12 10.63 3.29 -4.66
CA ALA A 12 10.03 1.96 -4.61
C ALA A 12 9.06 1.86 -3.42
N SER A 13 8.15 0.91 -3.34
CA SER A 13 7.77 -0.10 -4.33
C SER A 13 6.57 0.36 -5.16
N MET A 14 6.02 -0.50 -6.05
CA MET A 14 4.88 -0.15 -6.90
C MET A 14 3.68 0.41 -6.11
N GLY A 15 3.26 -0.28 -5.04
CA GLY A 15 2.14 0.17 -4.20
C GLY A 15 2.47 1.43 -3.40
N ASP A 16 3.73 1.62 -3.00
CA ASP A 16 4.16 2.82 -2.26
C ASP A 16 4.22 4.03 -3.19
N CYS A 17 4.77 3.88 -4.41
CA CYS A 17 4.73 4.92 -5.42
C CYS A 17 3.28 5.32 -5.77
N LEU A 18 2.40 4.34 -5.97
CA LEU A 18 0.99 4.59 -6.21
C LEU A 18 0.34 5.37 -5.04
N PHE A 19 0.64 5.00 -3.81
CA PHE A 19 0.06 5.64 -2.63
C PHE A 19 0.52 7.11 -2.50
N VAL A 20 1.77 7.39 -2.82
CA VAL A 20 2.35 8.75 -2.79
C VAL A 20 1.80 9.67 -3.88
N THR A 21 1.06 9.17 -4.87
CA THR A 21 0.38 10.01 -5.87
C THR A 21 -0.58 11.03 -5.25
N ALA A 22 -1.16 10.71 -4.07
CA ALA A 22 -1.96 11.67 -3.32
C ALA A 22 -1.12 12.85 -2.78
N ILE A 23 0.17 12.63 -2.47
CA ILE A 23 1.10 13.72 -2.11
C ILE A 23 1.41 14.59 -3.33
N ALA A 24 1.63 13.99 -4.51
CA ALA A 24 1.81 14.75 -5.74
C ALA A 24 0.60 15.66 -6.02
N ARG A 25 -0.62 15.16 -5.84
CA ARG A 25 -1.84 15.93 -5.89
C ARG A 25 -1.85 17.07 -4.87
N GLN A 26 -1.51 16.78 -3.61
CA GLN A 26 -1.44 17.78 -2.55
C GLN A 26 -0.46 18.90 -2.90
N ILE A 27 0.72 18.57 -3.42
CA ILE A 27 1.72 19.53 -3.87
C ILE A 27 1.14 20.45 -4.94
N LYS A 28 0.52 19.89 -5.99
CA LYS A 28 0.03 20.62 -7.15
C LYS A 28 -1.27 21.41 -6.89
N GLU A 29 -2.16 20.90 -6.05
CA GLU A 29 -3.46 21.56 -5.81
C GLU A 29 -3.43 22.53 -4.63
N ILE A 30 -2.57 22.27 -3.61
CA ILE A 30 -2.68 22.95 -2.32
C ILE A 30 -1.40 23.70 -1.95
N ASP A 31 -0.25 23.00 -1.88
CA ASP A 31 0.92 23.58 -1.25
C ASP A 31 1.76 24.41 -2.21
N PHE A 32 1.82 24.03 -3.48
CA PHE A 32 2.58 24.71 -4.55
C PHE A 32 1.82 24.68 -5.90
N PRO A 33 0.66 25.34 -6.03
CA PRO A 33 -0.25 25.13 -7.18
C PRO A 33 0.38 25.40 -8.56
N SER A 34 1.37 26.27 -8.64
CA SER A 34 2.04 26.62 -9.90
C SER A 34 3.42 25.99 -10.05
N CYS A 35 3.77 25.02 -9.23
CA CYS A 35 5.09 24.41 -9.28
C CYS A 35 5.30 23.54 -10.53
N HIS A 36 6.56 23.29 -10.87
CA HIS A 36 6.96 22.20 -11.73
C HIS A 36 7.38 21.01 -10.83
N LEU A 37 6.59 19.95 -10.83
CA LEU A 37 6.82 18.77 -10.01
C LEU A 37 7.58 17.72 -10.81
N THR A 38 8.80 17.45 -10.39
CA THR A 38 9.61 16.33 -10.90
C THR A 38 9.56 15.18 -9.88
N TRP A 39 9.33 13.96 -10.36
CA TRP A 39 9.36 12.77 -9.52
C TRP A 39 10.61 11.95 -9.79
N LEU A 40 11.41 11.69 -8.74
CA LEU A 40 12.54 10.77 -8.78
C LEU A 40 12.05 9.37 -8.37
N ILE A 41 12.09 8.41 -9.31
CA ILE A 41 11.51 7.08 -9.17
C ILE A 41 12.45 5.99 -9.72
N GLY A 42 12.36 4.78 -9.21
CA GLY A 42 12.98 3.63 -9.85
C GLY A 42 12.25 3.27 -11.15
N SER A 43 12.98 3.07 -12.24
CA SER A 43 12.42 2.83 -13.59
C SER A 43 11.39 1.69 -13.64
N ARG A 44 11.57 0.68 -12.79
CA ARG A 44 10.63 -0.44 -12.65
C ARG A 44 9.24 -0.03 -12.13
N TYR A 45 9.12 1.11 -11.47
CA TYR A 45 7.92 1.55 -10.76
C TYR A 45 7.20 2.71 -11.44
N THR A 46 7.72 3.21 -12.56
CA THR A 46 7.11 4.27 -13.38
C THR A 46 5.64 4.01 -13.74
N PRO A 47 5.18 2.75 -13.95
CA PRO A 47 3.76 2.50 -14.22
C PRO A 47 2.80 3.02 -13.14
N ALA A 48 3.28 3.22 -11.90
CA ALA A 48 2.45 3.78 -10.84
C ALA A 48 2.05 5.25 -11.06
N ILE A 49 2.85 5.99 -11.81
CA ILE A 49 2.68 7.44 -12.03
C ILE A 49 2.47 7.83 -13.49
N GLU A 50 2.46 6.87 -14.38
CA GLU A 50 2.26 7.08 -15.80
C GLU A 50 0.92 7.78 -16.08
N ASN A 51 0.94 8.80 -16.95
CA ASN A 51 -0.22 9.65 -17.25
C ASN A 51 -0.80 10.41 -16.05
N ASN A 52 -0.06 10.56 -14.96
CA ASN A 52 -0.52 11.30 -13.79
C ASN A 52 -0.38 12.81 -14.05
N PRO A 53 -1.48 13.60 -14.10
CA PRO A 53 -1.45 15.01 -14.43
C PRO A 53 -0.79 15.88 -13.35
N TYR A 54 -0.52 15.33 -12.18
CA TYR A 54 0.16 16.02 -11.10
C TYR A 54 1.68 15.90 -11.17
N VAL A 55 2.22 15.17 -12.16
CA VAL A 55 3.67 14.96 -12.35
C VAL A 55 4.07 15.57 -13.69
N ASP A 56 4.89 16.63 -13.67
CA ASP A 56 5.32 17.33 -14.88
C ASP A 56 6.56 16.69 -15.53
N ALA A 57 7.43 16.08 -14.73
CA ALA A 57 8.64 15.41 -15.21
C ALA A 57 9.00 14.21 -14.34
N VAL A 58 9.70 13.25 -14.92
CA VAL A 58 10.15 12.02 -14.24
C VAL A 58 11.66 11.87 -14.42
N ILE A 59 12.36 11.60 -13.32
CA ILE A 59 13.76 11.18 -13.33
C ILE A 59 13.78 9.71 -12.92
N GLU A 60 14.20 8.85 -13.81
CA GLU A 60 14.26 7.41 -13.58
C GLU A 60 15.64 6.97 -13.10
N ILE A 61 15.66 6.17 -12.04
CA ILE A 61 16.87 5.48 -11.60
C ILE A 61 16.73 3.99 -11.91
N PRO A 62 17.68 3.35 -12.62
CA PRO A 62 17.64 1.92 -12.81
C PRO A 62 17.85 1.19 -11.49
N LEU A 63 16.82 0.44 -11.06
CA LEU A 63 16.83 -0.37 -9.85
C LEU A 63 16.51 -1.81 -10.22
N SER A 64 17.47 -2.70 -10.07
CA SER A 64 17.37 -4.11 -10.46
C SER A 64 17.10 -5.03 -9.27
N SER A 65 17.42 -4.59 -8.06
CA SER A 65 17.32 -5.41 -6.85
C SER A 65 16.92 -4.61 -5.59
N ILE A 66 16.61 -5.31 -4.51
CA ILE A 66 16.38 -4.69 -3.18
C ILE A 66 17.66 -4.01 -2.67
N ALA A 67 18.83 -4.60 -2.95
CA ALA A 67 20.11 -4.03 -2.56
C ALA A 67 20.40 -2.71 -3.30
N ASP A 68 20.03 -2.62 -4.58
CA ASP A 68 20.13 -1.37 -5.35
C ASP A 68 19.22 -0.30 -4.78
N ASN A 69 18.00 -0.65 -4.38
CA ASN A 69 17.07 0.28 -3.72
C ASN A 69 17.69 0.85 -2.45
N GLU A 70 18.26 0.01 -1.60
CA GLU A 70 18.88 0.44 -0.34
C GLU A 70 20.10 1.33 -0.59
N LYS A 71 20.96 0.95 -1.54
CA LYS A 71 22.10 1.76 -1.95
C LYS A 71 21.69 3.15 -2.43
N GLN A 72 20.69 3.25 -3.31
CA GLN A 72 20.23 4.55 -3.84
C GLN A 72 19.59 5.40 -2.74
N ARG A 73 18.82 4.81 -1.83
CA ARG A 73 18.27 5.52 -0.67
C ARG A 73 19.33 6.13 0.22
N ASN A 74 20.42 5.43 0.44
CA ASN A 74 21.56 5.94 1.22
C ASN A 74 22.26 7.08 0.48
N LEU A 75 22.55 6.93 -0.81
CA LEU A 75 23.19 7.98 -1.62
C LEU A 75 22.36 9.27 -1.66
N ILE A 76 21.03 9.17 -1.84
CA ILE A 76 20.13 10.32 -1.82
C ILE A 76 20.13 10.98 -0.44
N SER A 77 20.09 10.17 0.63
CA SER A 77 20.12 10.69 1.99
C SER A 77 21.42 11.41 2.30
N GLU A 78 22.56 10.83 1.91
CA GLU A 78 23.88 11.43 2.08
C GLU A 78 23.98 12.73 1.28
N HIS A 79 23.52 12.75 0.05
CA HIS A 79 23.53 13.93 -0.78
C HIS A 79 22.75 15.09 -0.13
N ILE A 80 21.52 14.83 0.33
CA ILE A 80 20.67 15.81 0.99
C ILE A 80 21.32 16.30 2.31
N LEU A 81 21.90 15.40 3.10
CA LEU A 81 22.54 15.75 4.36
C LEU A 81 23.80 16.61 4.19
N ASN A 82 24.60 16.31 3.16
CA ASN A 82 25.89 16.98 2.94
C ASN A 82 25.74 18.31 2.21
N PHE A 83 24.77 18.43 1.29
CA PHE A 83 24.63 19.58 0.42
C PHE A 83 23.31 20.35 0.63
N GLY A 84 22.45 19.90 1.55
CA GLY A 84 21.17 20.56 1.85
C GLY A 84 20.10 20.39 0.78
N GLY A 85 20.39 19.69 -0.30
CA GLY A 85 19.46 19.43 -1.39
C GLY A 85 20.14 19.30 -2.75
N TYR A 86 19.37 19.52 -3.80
CA TYR A 86 19.82 19.51 -5.19
C TYR A 86 19.65 20.91 -5.77
N ASP A 87 20.67 21.51 -6.34
CA ASP A 87 20.72 22.90 -6.81
C ASP A 87 19.62 23.28 -7.82
N ASN A 88 19.09 22.28 -8.51
CA ASN A 88 18.05 22.48 -9.52
C ASN A 88 16.62 22.49 -8.96
N PHE A 89 16.42 22.35 -7.63
CA PHE A 89 15.11 22.29 -7.00
C PHE A 89 15.00 23.24 -5.81
N ASP A 90 13.88 23.96 -5.75
CA ASP A 90 13.59 24.90 -4.68
C ASP A 90 12.99 24.22 -3.45
N GLN A 91 12.34 23.04 -3.66
CA GLN A 91 11.77 22.20 -2.61
C GLN A 91 12.06 20.72 -2.90
N ILE A 92 12.38 19.95 -1.87
CA ILE A 92 12.63 18.49 -1.98
C ILE A 92 11.85 17.77 -0.92
N PHE A 93 11.01 16.82 -1.33
CA PHE A 93 10.23 15.96 -0.46
C PHE A 93 10.64 14.51 -0.64
N VAL A 94 11.19 13.91 0.41
CA VAL A 94 11.60 12.51 0.41
C VAL A 94 10.58 11.71 1.21
N THR A 95 9.75 10.96 0.52
CA THR A 95 8.73 10.08 1.12
C THR A 95 9.22 8.65 1.26
N ASP A 96 10.21 8.24 0.47
CA ASP A 96 10.76 6.89 0.50
C ASP A 96 11.43 6.55 1.86
N TYR A 97 11.55 5.26 2.13
CA TYR A 97 12.23 4.72 3.32
C TYR A 97 13.72 4.94 3.25
N THR A 98 14.15 6.09 3.76
CA THR A 98 15.54 6.48 3.83
C THR A 98 15.98 6.65 5.29
N PRO A 99 17.26 6.69 5.59
CA PRO A 99 17.76 7.06 6.92
C PRO A 99 17.16 8.37 7.45
N LEU A 100 16.81 9.31 6.55
CA LEU A 100 16.16 10.58 6.89
C LEU A 100 14.75 10.37 7.49
N ASN A 101 14.03 9.36 7.04
CA ASN A 101 12.61 9.15 7.34
C ASN A 101 12.34 8.02 8.34
N MET A 102 13.36 7.28 8.78
CA MET A 102 13.18 6.15 9.70
C MET A 102 12.45 6.51 11.00
N GLY A 103 12.52 7.79 11.42
CA GLY A 103 11.77 8.29 12.58
C GLY A 103 10.26 8.39 12.37
N ASN A 104 9.79 8.35 11.13
CA ASN A 104 8.37 8.46 10.78
C ASN A 104 7.66 7.11 10.71
N TRP A 105 8.40 6.02 10.84
CA TRP A 105 7.85 4.67 10.79
C TRP A 105 7.30 4.23 12.15
N PHE A 106 5.99 3.99 12.20
CA PHE A 106 5.25 3.58 13.42
C PHE A 106 4.51 2.25 13.24
N GLY A 107 5.04 1.35 12.44
CA GLY A 107 4.50 0.01 12.27
C GLY A 107 3.62 -0.19 11.03
N THR A 108 3.16 0.86 10.36
CA THR A 108 2.50 0.77 9.06
C THR A 108 3.30 1.50 8.00
N THR A 109 3.45 0.83 6.85
CA THR A 109 4.33 1.29 5.78
C THR A 109 3.82 2.58 5.14
N ARG A 110 2.55 2.61 4.73
CA ARG A 110 1.96 3.70 3.93
C ARG A 110 1.76 4.96 4.75
N SER A 111 1.32 4.82 5.99
CA SER A 111 1.22 5.96 6.90
C SER A 111 2.57 6.64 7.14
N ALA A 112 3.67 5.88 7.09
CA ALA A 112 5.01 6.43 7.24
C ALA A 112 5.40 7.33 6.04
N LEU A 113 4.99 6.96 4.81
CA LEU A 113 5.22 7.77 3.61
C LEU A 113 4.57 9.15 3.76
N PHE A 114 3.32 9.19 4.19
CA PHE A 114 2.61 10.47 4.39
C PHE A 114 3.17 11.29 5.55
N ARG A 115 3.63 10.64 6.63
CA ARG A 115 4.31 11.36 7.74
C ARG A 115 5.66 11.93 7.34
N SER A 116 6.24 11.44 6.26
CA SER A 116 7.50 11.98 5.71
C SER A 116 7.28 13.26 4.90
N TYR A 117 6.03 13.56 4.55
CA TYR A 117 5.64 14.82 3.93
C TYR A 117 5.38 15.87 5.04
N PRO A 118 6.01 17.06 4.99
CA PRO A 118 6.00 18.00 6.11
C PRO A 118 4.69 18.75 6.31
N TYR A 119 3.84 18.82 5.26
CA TYR A 119 2.57 19.55 5.34
C TYR A 119 1.41 18.62 5.69
N LYS A 120 0.38 19.19 6.33
CA LYS A 120 -0.84 18.44 6.63
C LYS A 120 -1.57 18.11 5.34
N LEU A 121 -1.86 16.83 5.14
CA LEU A 121 -2.65 16.38 4.00
C LEU A 121 -4.08 16.95 4.07
N LYS A 122 -4.51 17.62 3.03
CA LYS A 122 -5.84 18.23 2.86
C LYS A 122 -6.64 17.57 1.74
N VAL A 123 -5.94 16.93 0.77
CA VAL A 123 -6.59 16.14 -0.27
C VAL A 123 -6.99 14.76 0.27
N ASN A 124 -7.90 14.09 -0.43
CA ASN A 124 -8.19 12.68 -0.15
C ASN A 124 -6.90 11.85 -0.32
N PRO A 125 -6.47 11.07 0.69
CA PRO A 125 -5.25 10.25 0.62
C PRO A 125 -5.37 9.03 -0.29
N GLN A 126 -6.45 8.89 -1.03
CA GLN A 126 -6.70 7.81 -1.95
C GLN A 126 -5.65 7.79 -3.07
N PRO A 127 -5.11 6.62 -3.46
CA PRO A 127 -4.22 6.50 -4.61
C PRO A 127 -4.83 7.03 -5.89
N ILE A 128 -4.00 7.58 -6.77
CA ILE A 128 -4.44 8.21 -8.02
C ILE A 128 -3.77 7.49 -9.18
N ILE A 129 -4.57 6.99 -10.11
CA ILE A 129 -4.11 6.41 -11.37
C ILE A 129 -4.97 6.94 -12.53
N TYR A 130 -4.35 7.11 -13.68
CA TYR A 130 -5.02 7.50 -14.93
C TYR A 130 -4.69 6.48 -16.00
N LEU A 131 -5.71 5.80 -16.51
CA LEU A 131 -5.57 4.84 -17.60
C LEU A 131 -5.83 5.50 -18.95
N THR A 132 -5.13 5.02 -19.98
CA THR A 132 -5.39 5.44 -21.35
C THR A 132 -6.65 4.77 -21.90
N ASP A 133 -7.18 5.29 -23.02
CA ASP A 133 -8.33 4.68 -23.69
C ASP A 133 -7.97 3.29 -24.22
N GLU A 134 -6.75 3.08 -24.67
CA GLU A 134 -6.25 1.79 -25.11
C GLU A 134 -6.21 0.77 -23.97
N GLU A 135 -5.78 1.15 -22.77
CA GLU A 135 -5.81 0.28 -21.58
C GLU A 135 -7.24 -0.13 -21.25
N LYS A 136 -8.18 0.81 -21.25
CA LYS A 136 -9.62 0.54 -21.04
C LYS A 136 -10.20 -0.39 -22.09
N VAL A 137 -9.89 -0.18 -23.36
CA VAL A 137 -10.37 -1.02 -24.47
C VAL A 137 -9.83 -2.44 -24.33
N ARG A 138 -8.54 -2.61 -24.00
CA ARG A 138 -7.96 -3.95 -23.78
C ARG A 138 -8.69 -4.71 -22.67
N VAL A 139 -8.99 -4.04 -21.54
CA VAL A 139 -9.75 -4.66 -20.45
C VAL A 139 -11.17 -5.01 -20.88
N ALA A 140 -11.85 -4.11 -21.58
CA ALA A 140 -13.22 -4.37 -22.07
C ALA A 140 -13.27 -5.59 -23.01
N VAL A 141 -12.33 -5.70 -23.97
CA VAL A 141 -12.19 -6.85 -24.86
C VAL A 141 -11.89 -8.14 -24.08
N PHE A 142 -10.99 -8.07 -23.09
CA PHE A 142 -10.72 -9.19 -22.21
C PHE A 142 -11.98 -9.66 -21.49
N CYS A 143 -12.72 -8.74 -20.87
CA CYS A 143 -13.95 -9.03 -20.15
C CYS A 143 -15.01 -9.64 -21.07
N GLN A 144 -15.16 -9.11 -22.28
CA GLN A 144 -16.08 -9.65 -23.28
C GLN A 144 -15.71 -11.09 -23.67
N ASN A 145 -14.45 -11.34 -24.01
CA ASN A 145 -13.94 -12.65 -24.42
C ASN A 145 -14.07 -13.71 -23.32
N LYS A 146 -13.97 -13.30 -22.06
CA LYS A 146 -14.09 -14.19 -20.89
C LYS A 146 -15.50 -14.19 -20.29
N SER A 147 -16.46 -13.50 -20.92
CA SER A 147 -17.84 -13.36 -20.43
C SER A 147 -17.89 -12.86 -18.97
N ILE A 148 -17.00 -11.92 -18.61
CA ILE A 148 -17.00 -11.22 -17.32
C ILE A 148 -18.01 -10.09 -17.44
N ASN A 149 -19.21 -10.28 -16.87
CA ASN A 149 -20.32 -9.34 -16.98
C ASN A 149 -21.20 -9.38 -15.73
N GLY A 150 -22.30 -8.63 -15.71
CA GLY A 150 -23.21 -8.51 -14.56
C GLY A 150 -24.04 -9.76 -14.24
N SER A 151 -24.00 -10.82 -15.06
CA SER A 151 -24.74 -12.07 -14.81
C SER A 151 -24.01 -13.04 -13.90
N SER A 152 -22.72 -12.80 -13.62
CA SER A 152 -21.87 -13.58 -12.73
C SER A 152 -21.36 -12.73 -11.57
N TYR A 153 -21.01 -13.39 -10.47
CA TYR A 153 -20.29 -12.76 -9.37
C TYR A 153 -18.79 -12.86 -9.64
N ASN A 154 -18.18 -11.77 -10.04
CA ASN A 154 -16.80 -11.73 -10.49
C ASN A 154 -15.86 -11.36 -9.34
N ILE A 155 -14.84 -12.16 -9.13
CA ILE A 155 -13.84 -12.01 -8.07
C ILE A 155 -12.48 -11.78 -8.70
N LEU A 156 -11.88 -10.61 -8.45
CA LEU A 156 -10.48 -10.38 -8.74
C LEU A 156 -9.66 -10.95 -7.60
N PHE A 157 -8.89 -11.99 -7.86
CA PHE A 157 -8.06 -12.64 -6.86
C PHE A 157 -6.58 -12.42 -7.18
N GLU A 158 -5.96 -11.57 -6.38
CA GLU A 158 -4.52 -11.36 -6.45
C GLU A 158 -3.79 -12.58 -5.88
N CYS A 159 -2.93 -13.21 -6.65
CA CYS A 159 -2.19 -14.39 -6.26
C CYS A 159 -0.71 -14.30 -6.68
N GLY A 160 0.19 -14.79 -5.83
CA GLY A 160 1.62 -14.74 -6.06
C GLY A 160 2.26 -13.36 -5.80
N PRO A 161 1.95 -12.69 -4.66
CA PRO A 161 2.59 -11.42 -4.34
C PRO A 161 4.09 -11.59 -4.12
N GLN A 162 4.90 -10.76 -4.77
CA GLN A 162 6.36 -10.83 -4.68
C GLN A 162 6.93 -10.18 -3.40
N SER A 163 6.10 -9.45 -2.67
CA SER A 163 6.52 -8.66 -1.50
C SER A 163 6.61 -9.46 -0.19
N GLY A 164 6.14 -10.72 -0.16
CA GLY A 164 6.08 -11.53 1.06
C GLY A 164 5.00 -11.12 2.06
N GLN A 165 4.16 -10.15 1.73
CA GLN A 165 3.06 -9.66 2.57
C GLN A 165 1.92 -10.67 2.69
N SER A 166 1.86 -11.64 1.80
CA SER A 166 0.97 -12.79 1.85
C SER A 166 1.71 -14.05 1.43
N LEU A 167 1.25 -15.21 1.89
CA LEU A 167 1.75 -16.54 1.51
C LEU A 167 0.88 -17.18 0.42
N MET A 168 -0.04 -16.43 -0.18
CA MET A 168 -0.90 -16.91 -1.26
C MET A 168 -0.06 -17.15 -2.51
N THR A 169 -0.21 -18.34 -3.11
CA THR A 169 0.39 -18.70 -4.39
C THR A 169 -0.69 -18.90 -5.45
N LEU A 170 -0.31 -18.94 -6.72
CA LEU A 170 -1.22 -19.21 -7.81
C LEU A 170 -1.90 -20.58 -7.66
N GLU A 171 -1.14 -21.60 -7.25
CA GLU A 171 -1.65 -22.96 -7.05
C GLU A 171 -2.75 -23.00 -5.99
N LYS A 172 -2.49 -22.42 -4.82
CA LYS A 172 -3.49 -22.31 -3.74
C LYS A 172 -4.72 -21.52 -4.16
N ALA A 173 -4.52 -20.42 -4.88
CA ALA A 173 -5.63 -19.61 -5.39
C ALA A 173 -6.51 -20.40 -6.37
N LYS A 174 -5.90 -21.23 -7.24
CA LYS A 174 -6.61 -22.15 -8.15
C LYS A 174 -7.41 -23.18 -7.37
N GLU A 175 -6.82 -23.87 -6.42
CA GLU A 175 -7.48 -24.89 -5.59
C GLU A 175 -8.72 -24.31 -4.88
N ILE A 176 -8.58 -23.13 -4.28
CA ILE A 176 -9.68 -22.41 -3.63
C ILE A 176 -10.77 -22.05 -4.64
N ALA A 177 -10.37 -21.51 -5.79
CA ALA A 177 -11.31 -21.13 -6.85
C ALA A 177 -12.10 -22.35 -7.39
N GLU A 178 -11.42 -23.48 -7.63
CA GLU A 178 -12.03 -24.74 -8.07
C GLU A 178 -13.07 -25.25 -7.07
N GLN A 179 -12.74 -25.25 -5.78
CA GLN A 179 -13.65 -25.70 -4.73
C GLN A 179 -14.87 -24.78 -4.59
N ILE A 180 -14.72 -23.47 -4.76
CA ILE A 180 -15.83 -22.51 -4.69
C ILE A 180 -16.71 -22.61 -5.93
N VAL A 181 -16.12 -22.63 -7.12
CA VAL A 181 -16.87 -22.71 -8.39
C VAL A 181 -17.62 -24.02 -8.51
N SER A 182 -17.10 -25.14 -7.98
CA SER A 182 -17.81 -26.41 -7.92
C SER A 182 -19.11 -26.36 -7.09
N LYS A 183 -19.12 -25.49 -6.05
CA LYS A 183 -20.30 -25.26 -5.19
C LYS A 183 -21.26 -24.22 -5.77
N ASN A 184 -20.75 -23.26 -6.55
CA ASN A 184 -21.55 -22.19 -7.13
C ASN A 184 -20.97 -21.74 -8.49
N SER A 185 -21.54 -22.26 -9.57
CA SER A 185 -21.14 -21.99 -10.95
C SER A 185 -21.43 -20.54 -11.44
N LYS A 186 -22.13 -19.74 -10.65
CA LYS A 186 -22.33 -18.31 -10.95
C LYS A 186 -21.16 -17.43 -10.56
N ILE A 187 -20.19 -17.98 -9.82
CA ILE A 187 -18.97 -17.27 -9.40
C ILE A 187 -17.90 -17.45 -10.45
N LYS A 188 -17.24 -16.37 -10.80
CA LYS A 188 -16.05 -16.36 -11.66
C LYS A 188 -14.86 -15.80 -10.90
N PHE A 189 -13.71 -16.45 -11.03
CA PHE A 189 -12.44 -15.97 -10.51
C PHE A 189 -11.55 -15.48 -11.64
N ILE A 190 -11.04 -14.27 -11.52
CA ILE A 190 -9.96 -13.75 -12.34
C ILE A 190 -8.69 -13.78 -11.46
N LEU A 191 -7.81 -14.74 -11.74
CA LEU A 191 -6.59 -14.90 -10.96
C LEU A 191 -5.49 -14.00 -11.53
N SER A 192 -5.21 -12.91 -10.83
CA SER A 192 -4.19 -11.95 -11.23
C SER A 192 -2.84 -12.39 -10.67
N SER A 193 -1.97 -12.85 -11.56
CA SER A 193 -0.60 -13.26 -11.27
C SER A 193 0.33 -12.84 -12.41
N ASN A 194 1.65 -12.95 -12.21
CA ASN A 194 2.65 -12.76 -13.27
C ASN A 194 2.97 -14.06 -14.03
N GLN A 195 2.28 -15.15 -13.73
CA GLN A 195 2.48 -16.45 -14.36
C GLN A 195 1.21 -16.85 -15.10
N PRO A 196 1.28 -17.10 -16.41
CA PRO A 196 0.13 -17.61 -17.16
C PRO A 196 -0.18 -19.05 -16.74
N PHE A 197 -1.45 -19.40 -16.81
CA PHE A 197 -1.91 -20.77 -16.58
C PHE A 197 -3.09 -21.14 -17.47
N VAL A 198 -3.36 -22.43 -17.54
CA VAL A 198 -4.53 -22.96 -18.22
C VAL A 198 -5.46 -23.59 -17.18
N SER A 199 -6.76 -23.32 -17.30
CA SER A 199 -7.80 -23.98 -16.52
C SER A 199 -8.79 -24.67 -17.45
N SER A 200 -9.23 -25.88 -17.08
CA SER A 200 -10.34 -26.58 -17.76
C SER A 200 -11.69 -25.97 -17.38
N ASN A 201 -11.76 -25.23 -16.28
CA ASN A 201 -13.00 -24.58 -15.83
C ASN A 201 -13.10 -23.16 -16.39
N PRO A 202 -14.13 -22.83 -17.21
CA PRO A 202 -14.29 -21.52 -17.83
C PRO A 202 -14.54 -20.38 -16.82
N ASN A 203 -14.86 -20.72 -15.57
CA ASN A 203 -15.08 -19.75 -14.50
C ASN A 203 -13.80 -19.43 -13.71
N ILE A 204 -12.67 -20.07 -14.05
CA ILE A 204 -11.36 -19.77 -13.49
C ILE A 204 -10.49 -19.20 -14.60
N ILE A 205 -10.34 -17.91 -14.60
CA ILE A 205 -9.83 -17.10 -15.70
C ILE A 205 -8.40 -16.69 -15.39
N ASP A 206 -7.49 -16.94 -16.35
CA ASP A 206 -6.12 -16.41 -16.30
C ASP A 206 -6.14 -14.89 -16.52
N GLY A 207 -5.73 -14.15 -15.49
CA GLY A 207 -5.59 -12.70 -15.49
C GLY A 207 -4.16 -12.21 -15.77
N SER A 208 -3.20 -13.12 -16.05
CA SER A 208 -1.79 -12.76 -16.24
C SER A 208 -1.52 -11.85 -17.44
N ILE A 209 -2.42 -11.85 -18.43
CA ILE A 209 -2.33 -10.98 -19.61
C ILE A 209 -2.76 -9.54 -19.34
N ILE A 210 -3.44 -9.29 -18.22
CA ILE A 210 -3.82 -7.94 -17.79
C ILE A 210 -2.64 -7.31 -17.06
N SER A 211 -2.20 -6.17 -17.54
CA SER A 211 -1.09 -5.44 -16.92
C SER A 211 -1.42 -5.02 -15.49
N TRP A 212 -0.38 -4.66 -14.73
CA TRP A 212 -0.58 -4.16 -13.37
C TRP A 212 -1.56 -2.98 -13.32
N ARG A 213 -1.42 -2.01 -14.23
CA ARG A 213 -2.29 -0.82 -14.31
C ARG A 213 -3.73 -1.18 -14.66
N GLU A 214 -3.91 -2.07 -15.63
CA GLU A 214 -5.22 -2.50 -16.13
C GLU A 214 -6.05 -3.23 -15.09
N ASN A 215 -5.44 -3.75 -14.02
CA ASN A 215 -6.22 -4.30 -12.89
C ASN A 215 -7.11 -3.23 -12.21
N ALA A 216 -6.80 -1.94 -12.31
CA ALA A 216 -7.69 -0.88 -11.83
C ALA A 216 -9.01 -0.84 -12.62
N GLU A 217 -8.95 -0.97 -13.94
CA GLU A 217 -10.14 -1.03 -14.77
C GLU A 217 -10.85 -2.37 -14.62
N LEU A 218 -10.11 -3.48 -14.58
CA LEU A 218 -10.67 -4.81 -14.38
C LEU A 218 -11.48 -4.92 -13.08
N ALA A 219 -11.03 -4.25 -12.01
CA ALA A 219 -11.75 -4.20 -10.75
C ALA A 219 -13.16 -3.59 -10.91
N ASN A 220 -13.38 -2.70 -11.88
CA ASN A 220 -14.72 -2.14 -12.16
C ASN A 220 -15.72 -3.17 -12.70
N TYR A 221 -15.24 -4.29 -13.24
CA TYR A 221 -16.06 -5.44 -13.67
C TYR A 221 -16.23 -6.49 -12.58
N CYS A 222 -15.61 -6.33 -11.41
CA CYS A 222 -15.63 -7.28 -10.31
C CYS A 222 -16.62 -6.87 -9.21
N ASN A 223 -16.96 -7.83 -8.35
CA ASN A 223 -17.84 -7.65 -7.20
C ASN A 223 -17.07 -7.74 -5.87
N LEU A 224 -15.92 -8.39 -5.89
CA LEU A 224 -15.05 -8.61 -4.74
C LEU A 224 -13.59 -8.59 -5.19
N VAL A 225 -12.73 -8.02 -4.35
CA VAL A 225 -11.27 -8.18 -4.47
C VAL A 225 -10.80 -9.07 -3.34
N VAL A 226 -10.10 -10.15 -3.67
CA VAL A 226 -9.31 -10.95 -2.72
C VAL A 226 -7.86 -10.57 -2.94
N GLY A 227 -7.29 -9.84 -1.99
CA GLY A 227 -5.99 -9.19 -2.12
C GLY A 227 -4.94 -9.76 -1.19
N CYS A 228 -3.70 -9.43 -1.48
CA CYS A 228 -2.52 -9.85 -0.73
C CYS A 228 -1.75 -8.67 -0.12
N SER A 229 -2.41 -7.53 0.05
CA SER A 229 -1.82 -6.27 0.51
C SER A 229 -0.60 -5.82 -0.32
N SER A 230 -0.58 -6.16 -1.60
CA SER A 230 0.44 -5.75 -2.55
C SER A 230 -0.04 -4.60 -3.46
N GLY A 231 0.73 -4.28 -4.48
CA GLY A 231 0.42 -3.20 -5.41
C GLY A 231 -0.97 -3.27 -6.04
N ILE A 232 -1.48 -4.47 -6.39
CA ILE A 232 -2.83 -4.66 -6.97
C ILE A 232 -3.91 -4.34 -5.94
N SER A 233 -3.75 -4.80 -4.70
CA SER A 233 -4.69 -4.46 -3.63
C SER A 233 -4.84 -2.95 -3.46
N TRP A 234 -3.71 -2.21 -3.49
CA TRP A 234 -3.73 -0.75 -3.38
C TRP A 234 -4.31 -0.08 -4.62
N LEU A 235 -4.06 -0.64 -5.79
CA LEU A 235 -4.63 -0.17 -7.04
C LEU A 235 -6.16 -0.22 -7.03
N CYS A 236 -6.72 -1.31 -6.46
CA CYS A 236 -8.16 -1.48 -6.28
C CYS A 236 -8.79 -0.52 -5.26
N THR A 237 -8.00 0.30 -4.56
CA THR A 237 -8.48 1.36 -3.68
C THR A 237 -8.30 2.76 -4.27
N SER A 238 -7.83 2.85 -5.52
CA SER A 238 -7.61 4.12 -6.20
C SER A 238 -8.92 4.85 -6.52
N GLN A 239 -8.82 6.12 -6.84
CA GLN A 239 -9.98 6.91 -7.29
C GLN A 239 -10.58 6.41 -8.62
N TRP A 240 -9.83 5.62 -9.38
CA TRP A 240 -10.29 5.02 -10.63
C TRP A 240 -11.30 3.91 -10.42
N THR A 241 -11.10 3.13 -9.35
CA THR A 241 -11.86 1.93 -9.07
C THR A 241 -13.16 2.26 -8.33
N LYS A 242 -14.26 1.63 -8.73
CA LYS A 242 -15.49 1.69 -7.95
C LYS A 242 -15.24 1.14 -6.53
N HIS A 243 -16.04 1.59 -5.57
CA HIS A 243 -15.94 1.08 -4.21
C HIS A 243 -16.34 -0.40 -4.16
N LEU A 244 -15.40 -1.26 -3.79
CA LEU A 244 -15.56 -2.72 -3.74
C LEU A 244 -15.32 -3.25 -2.33
N PRO A 245 -15.99 -4.36 -1.94
CA PRO A 245 -15.56 -5.18 -0.83
C PRO A 245 -14.15 -5.74 -1.10
N ILE A 246 -13.29 -5.70 -0.07
CA ILE A 246 -11.92 -6.19 -0.16
C ILE A 246 -11.66 -7.16 0.98
N LEU A 247 -11.21 -8.35 0.64
CA LEU A 247 -10.74 -9.40 1.55
C LEU A 247 -9.23 -9.51 1.41
N GLN A 248 -8.48 -9.12 2.45
CA GLN A 248 -7.01 -9.17 2.45
C GLN A 248 -6.50 -10.42 3.15
N ILE A 249 -5.55 -11.11 2.52
CA ILE A 249 -4.84 -12.26 3.08
C ILE A 249 -3.44 -11.81 3.45
N ILE A 250 -3.15 -11.74 4.75
CA ILE A 250 -1.92 -11.16 5.28
C ILE A 250 -1.06 -12.22 5.95
N ASN A 251 0.25 -12.19 5.64
CA ASN A 251 1.25 -12.98 6.34
C ASN A 251 1.58 -12.32 7.69
N PRO A 252 1.26 -12.95 8.83
CA PRO A 252 1.52 -12.39 10.15
C PRO A 252 3.02 -12.30 10.49
N HIS A 253 3.88 -12.97 9.72
CA HIS A 253 5.33 -13.02 9.92
C HIS A 253 6.10 -12.12 8.95
N TYR A 254 5.41 -11.31 8.16
CA TYR A 254 6.06 -10.35 7.26
C TYR A 254 6.97 -9.38 8.03
N MET A 255 8.02 -8.91 7.36
CA MET A 255 8.96 -7.92 7.92
C MET A 255 8.22 -6.71 8.49
N GLY A 256 8.39 -6.44 9.78
CA GLY A 256 7.63 -5.39 10.48
C GLY A 256 6.40 -5.90 11.24
N GLY A 257 6.11 -7.21 11.15
CA GLY A 257 5.02 -7.87 11.84
C GLY A 257 3.67 -7.71 11.13
N ARG A 258 2.64 -8.33 11.70
CA ARG A 258 1.29 -8.47 11.10
C ARG A 258 0.63 -7.15 10.67
N PHE A 259 1.08 -6.01 11.19
CA PHE A 259 0.43 -4.73 10.95
C PHE A 259 1.09 -3.89 9.87
N SER A 260 2.34 -4.17 9.50
CA SER A 260 3.02 -3.40 8.44
C SER A 260 2.35 -3.55 7.08
N ALA A 261 1.65 -4.67 6.87
CA ALA A 261 0.86 -4.97 5.68
C ALA A 261 -0.63 -4.60 5.81
N SER A 262 -1.09 -4.14 6.98
CA SER A 262 -2.51 -3.85 7.20
C SER A 262 -2.95 -2.58 6.47
N MET A 263 -3.83 -2.76 5.51
CA MET A 263 -4.56 -1.70 4.83
C MET A 263 -5.58 -1.04 5.77
N LYS A 264 -6.23 -1.83 6.61
CA LYS A 264 -7.24 -1.37 7.56
C LYS A 264 -6.67 -0.36 8.57
N ILE A 265 -5.46 -0.60 9.08
CA ILE A 265 -4.79 0.32 9.98
C ILE A 265 -4.40 1.60 9.26
N ASP A 266 -3.85 1.51 8.05
CA ASP A 266 -3.53 2.68 7.23
C ASP A 266 -4.79 3.51 6.95
N PHE A 267 -5.89 2.88 6.55
CA PHE A 267 -7.15 3.58 6.26
C PHE A 267 -7.73 4.28 7.50
N LYS A 268 -7.77 3.60 8.63
CA LYS A 268 -8.21 4.21 9.91
C LYS A 268 -7.34 5.40 10.31
N TYR A 269 -6.03 5.33 10.06
CA TYR A 269 -5.13 6.43 10.34
C TYR A 269 -5.51 7.71 9.57
N PHE A 270 -5.99 7.56 8.33
CA PHE A 270 -6.43 8.68 7.48
C PHE A 270 -7.92 8.98 7.56
N GLY A 271 -8.68 8.27 8.40
CA GLY A 271 -10.13 8.44 8.51
C GLY A 271 -10.88 7.90 7.28
N ILE A 272 -10.29 6.99 6.52
CA ILE A 272 -10.94 6.30 5.41
C ILE A 272 -11.84 5.20 5.97
N ASP A 273 -13.03 5.04 5.39
CA ASP A 273 -13.97 3.98 5.77
C ASP A 273 -13.37 2.59 5.51
N THR A 274 -13.49 1.72 6.51
CA THR A 274 -13.02 0.33 6.48
C THR A 274 -14.15 -0.69 6.55
N THR A 275 -15.40 -0.28 6.40
CA THR A 275 -16.58 -1.13 6.56
C THR A 275 -16.56 -2.31 5.57
N ASN A 276 -16.06 -2.08 4.35
CA ASN A 276 -15.97 -3.08 3.31
C ASN A 276 -14.58 -3.75 3.23
N LEU A 277 -13.76 -3.63 4.26
CA LEU A 277 -12.41 -4.20 4.30
C LEU A 277 -12.28 -5.21 5.43
N ILE A 278 -11.98 -6.45 5.07
CA ILE A 278 -11.71 -7.56 5.99
C ILE A 278 -10.27 -8.01 5.79
N GLU A 279 -9.56 -8.23 6.89
CA GLU A 279 -8.18 -8.71 6.88
C GLU A 279 -8.07 -10.02 7.65
N LEU A 280 -7.58 -11.05 6.98
CA LEU A 280 -7.37 -12.38 7.53
C LEU A 280 -5.86 -12.66 7.65
N TYR A 281 -5.44 -13.11 8.81
CA TYR A 281 -4.05 -13.51 9.03
C TYR A 281 -3.86 -14.98 8.76
N ASN A 282 -3.18 -15.30 7.66
CA ASN A 282 -2.85 -16.68 7.25
C ASN A 282 -4.02 -17.64 7.51
N PRO A 283 -5.22 -17.35 6.94
CA PRO A 283 -6.40 -18.16 7.17
C PRO A 283 -6.19 -19.58 6.63
N SER A 284 -6.86 -20.57 7.25
CA SER A 284 -7.02 -21.86 6.60
C SER A 284 -7.86 -21.72 5.32
N GLU A 285 -7.75 -22.68 4.42
CA GLU A 285 -8.51 -22.67 3.17
C GLU A 285 -10.02 -22.65 3.41
N ASP A 286 -10.52 -23.43 4.38
CA ASP A 286 -11.93 -23.46 4.75
C ASP A 286 -12.45 -22.09 5.21
N ILE A 287 -11.68 -21.41 6.06
CA ILE A 287 -12.02 -20.05 6.52
C ILE A 287 -12.06 -19.07 5.35
N LEU A 288 -11.06 -19.14 4.47
CA LEU A 288 -11.00 -18.25 3.31
C LEU A 288 -12.17 -18.50 2.35
N GLN A 289 -12.51 -19.76 2.07
CA GLN A 289 -13.67 -20.13 1.27
C GLN A 289 -14.98 -19.63 1.90
N GLU A 290 -15.15 -19.85 3.20
CA GLU A 290 -16.35 -19.37 3.93
C GLU A 290 -16.47 -17.83 3.82
N CYS A 291 -15.37 -17.09 3.96
CA CYS A 291 -15.36 -15.65 3.82
C CYS A 291 -15.73 -15.20 2.41
N ILE A 292 -15.18 -15.84 1.38
CA ILE A 292 -15.50 -15.54 -0.02
C ILE A 292 -16.97 -15.84 -0.32
N LEU A 293 -17.46 -17.02 0.05
CA LEU A 293 -18.87 -17.40 -0.15
C LEU A 293 -19.83 -16.45 0.57
N SER A 294 -19.49 -16.07 1.81
CA SER A 294 -20.28 -15.09 2.56
C SER A 294 -20.37 -13.73 1.86
N ALA A 295 -19.30 -13.31 1.20
CA ALA A 295 -19.29 -12.08 0.41
C ALA A 295 -20.25 -12.18 -0.79
N THR A 296 -20.34 -13.36 -1.44
CA THR A 296 -21.23 -13.56 -2.58
C THR A 296 -22.72 -13.53 -2.21
N GLU A 297 -23.04 -13.76 -0.95
CA GLU A 297 -24.42 -13.76 -0.40
C GLU A 297 -24.83 -12.39 0.19
N ASN A 298 -24.10 -11.33 -0.09
CA ASN A 298 -24.27 -10.00 0.51
C ASN A 298 -24.19 -9.99 2.05
N ASN A 299 -23.53 -10.98 2.62
CA ASN A 299 -23.35 -11.14 4.06
C ASN A 299 -21.97 -10.64 4.56
N PHE A 300 -21.22 -9.92 3.72
CA PHE A 300 -19.87 -9.48 3.99
C PHE A 300 -19.74 -8.73 5.34
N ASN A 301 -20.73 -7.92 5.68
CA ASN A 301 -20.76 -7.14 6.92
C ASN A 301 -21.48 -7.83 8.09
N LYS A 302 -22.19 -8.94 7.88
CA LYS A 302 -23.04 -9.58 8.91
C LYS A 302 -22.31 -10.63 9.73
N LYS A 303 -21.37 -11.34 9.15
CA LYS A 303 -20.48 -12.21 9.92
C LYS A 303 -19.44 -11.30 10.56
N LYS A 304 -19.49 -11.15 11.88
CA LYS A 304 -18.31 -10.76 12.65
C LYS A 304 -17.29 -11.84 12.40
N PHE A 305 -16.42 -11.59 11.42
CA PHE A 305 -15.31 -12.49 11.17
C PHE A 305 -14.47 -12.52 12.44
N LEU A 306 -14.54 -13.59 13.19
CA LEU A 306 -13.72 -13.87 14.38
C LEU A 306 -12.22 -13.74 14.09
N TYR A 307 -11.88 -13.61 12.81
CA TYR A 307 -10.53 -13.55 12.26
C TYR A 307 -10.12 -12.16 11.80
N ASP A 308 -11.05 -11.19 11.81
CA ASP A 308 -10.73 -9.80 11.44
C ASP A 308 -9.77 -9.21 12.46
N VAL A 309 -8.78 -8.50 11.94
CA VAL A 309 -7.74 -7.89 12.76
C VAL A 309 -8.32 -6.86 13.69
N THR A 310 -8.24 -7.09 14.98
CA THR A 310 -8.51 -6.05 15.96
C THR A 310 -7.41 -5.00 15.92
N ASP A 311 -7.81 -3.74 16.11
CA ASP A 311 -6.99 -2.53 15.99
C ASP A 311 -5.99 -2.39 17.16
N ASP A 312 -5.01 -3.26 17.19
CA ASP A 312 -4.00 -3.31 18.24
C ASP A 312 -2.59 -2.96 17.73
N SER A 313 -2.50 -1.81 17.03
CA SER A 313 -1.24 -1.29 16.47
C SER A 313 -0.12 -1.15 17.53
N TYR A 314 -0.49 -0.93 18.79
CA TYR A 314 0.45 -0.88 19.92
C TYR A 314 1.12 -2.25 20.18
N PHE A 315 0.33 -3.32 20.22
CA PHE A 315 0.86 -4.67 20.44
C PHE A 315 1.67 -5.21 19.26
N ALA A 316 1.50 -4.63 18.06
CA ALA A 316 2.29 -5.00 16.91
C ALA A 316 3.76 -4.63 17.05
N ASN A 317 4.03 -3.39 17.42
CA ASN A 317 5.40 -2.92 17.62
C ASN A 317 6.08 -3.67 18.77
N TRP A 318 5.34 -3.98 19.84
CA TRP A 318 5.83 -4.79 20.94
C TRP A 318 6.12 -6.24 20.50
N ARG A 319 5.21 -6.88 19.75
CA ARG A 319 5.42 -8.21 19.18
C ARG A 319 6.59 -8.25 18.21
N PHE A 320 6.68 -7.27 17.29
CA PHE A 320 7.81 -7.15 16.38
C PHE A 320 9.14 -7.11 17.12
N LEU A 321 9.25 -6.29 18.17
CA LEU A 321 10.45 -6.24 18.99
C LEU A 321 10.71 -7.55 19.73
N LYS A 322 9.67 -8.25 20.17
CA LYS A 322 9.77 -9.54 20.85
C LYS A 322 10.17 -10.68 19.91
N GLU A 323 9.57 -10.72 18.72
CA GLU A 323 9.73 -11.80 17.74
C GLU A 323 10.93 -11.59 16.80
N SER A 324 11.41 -10.34 16.68
CA SER A 324 12.57 -10.04 15.83
C SER A 324 13.85 -10.71 16.34
N ARG A 325 14.67 -11.24 15.43
CA ARG A 325 16.01 -11.78 15.74
C ARG A 325 17.06 -10.69 16.01
N ILE A 326 16.65 -9.47 16.29
CA ILE A 326 17.54 -8.34 16.58
C ILE A 326 18.17 -8.52 17.95
N LEU A 327 19.46 -8.22 18.10
CA LEU A 327 20.19 -8.27 19.36
C LEU A 327 19.47 -7.45 20.46
N PHE A 328 19.43 -7.98 21.68
CA PHE A 328 18.69 -7.40 22.82
C PHE A 328 19.02 -5.91 23.05
N SER A 329 20.29 -5.52 22.94
CA SER A 329 20.72 -4.12 23.06
C SER A 329 20.11 -3.19 21.97
N LYS A 330 19.99 -3.70 20.74
CA LYS A 330 19.29 -2.99 19.65
C LYS A 330 17.79 -2.97 19.86
N LYS A 331 17.18 -4.02 20.44
CA LYS A 331 15.75 -4.04 20.80
C LYS A 331 15.41 -2.96 21.82
N ILE A 332 16.24 -2.78 22.85
CA ILE A 332 16.04 -1.72 23.84
C ILE A 332 16.13 -0.34 23.17
N LYS A 333 17.12 -0.12 22.31
CA LYS A 333 17.25 1.15 21.56
C LYS A 333 16.03 1.41 20.66
N LEU A 334 15.55 0.38 19.97
CA LEU A 334 14.34 0.46 19.12
C LEU A 334 13.08 0.66 19.96
N PHE A 335 12.96 0.00 21.12
CA PHE A 335 11.84 0.18 22.04
C PHE A 335 11.81 1.60 22.61
N ILE A 336 12.95 2.15 23.04
CA ILE A 336 13.03 3.54 23.50
C ILE A 336 12.70 4.50 22.36
N LYS A 337 13.17 4.22 21.16
CA LYS A 337 12.96 5.07 19.98
C LYS A 337 11.52 5.02 19.46
N TRP A 338 10.87 3.85 19.47
CA TRP A 338 9.57 3.62 18.83
C TRP A 338 8.44 3.31 19.82
N GLY A 339 8.69 2.54 20.85
CA GLY A 339 7.68 2.07 21.79
C GLY A 339 7.28 3.11 22.83
N LEU A 340 8.24 3.82 23.40
CA LEU A 340 7.96 4.86 24.40
C LEU A 340 7.18 6.05 23.82
N PRO A 341 7.54 6.57 22.63
CA PRO A 341 6.76 7.60 21.96
C PRO A 341 5.32 7.16 21.65
N PHE A 342 5.14 5.91 21.27
CA PHE A 342 3.82 5.37 20.93
C PHE A 342 2.94 5.16 22.18
N PHE A 343 3.53 4.73 23.29
CA PHE A 343 2.85 4.63 24.57
C PHE A 343 2.41 6.01 25.06
N CYS A 344 3.28 6.99 25.00
CA CYS A 344 2.95 8.38 25.32
C CYS A 344 1.83 8.92 24.40
N LEU A 345 1.82 8.58 23.11
CA LEU A 345 0.77 8.95 22.17
C LEU A 345 -0.59 8.32 22.51
N LYS A 346 -0.64 7.05 22.92
CA LYS A 346 -1.90 6.38 23.30
C LYS A 346 -2.48 6.95 24.60
N VAL A 347 -1.64 7.16 25.60
CA VAL A 347 -2.02 7.82 26.85
C VAL A 347 -2.52 9.23 26.56
N TYR A 348 -1.87 9.94 25.67
CA TYR A 348 -2.19 11.32 25.32
C TYR A 348 -3.44 11.45 24.41
N ARG A 349 -3.65 10.55 23.45
CA ARG A 349 -4.87 10.49 22.62
C ARG A 349 -6.15 10.30 23.45
N ASN A 350 -6.05 9.58 24.56
CA ASN A 350 -7.15 9.40 25.51
C ASN A 350 -7.42 10.66 26.36
N ILE A 351 -6.49 11.62 26.37
CA ILE A 351 -6.58 12.82 27.20
C ILE A 351 -6.98 14.07 26.40
N LYS A 352 -6.46 14.31 25.18
CA LYS A 352 -6.89 15.44 24.31
C LYS A 352 -6.46 15.31 22.83
N PRO A 353 -7.39 15.43 21.86
CA PRO A 353 -7.09 15.30 20.42
C PRO A 353 -6.34 16.47 19.77
N THR A 354 -6.30 17.63 20.41
CA THR A 354 -5.87 18.92 19.79
C THR A 354 -4.39 19.26 19.94
N TRP A 355 -3.60 18.44 20.61
CA TRP A 355 -2.20 18.77 20.98
C TRP A 355 -1.14 17.94 20.23
N PHE A 356 -1.44 17.52 19.03
CA PHE A 356 -0.54 16.65 18.24
C PHE A 356 0.75 17.37 17.78
N THR A 357 0.68 18.66 17.52
CA THR A 357 1.78 19.47 16.99
C THR A 357 2.98 19.66 17.92
N PRO A 358 2.80 19.95 19.24
CA PRO A 358 3.93 20.09 20.16
C PRO A 358 4.69 18.79 20.41
N TYR A 359 4.05 17.64 20.26
CA TYR A 359 4.68 16.34 20.48
C TYR A 359 5.62 15.94 19.33
N ILE A 360 5.27 16.22 18.09
CA ILE A 360 6.14 16.05 16.92
C ILE A 360 7.37 16.95 17.06
N TRP A 361 7.18 18.17 17.52
CA TRP A 361 8.26 19.11 17.78
C TRP A 361 9.18 18.62 18.92
N TRP A 362 8.63 18.09 20.00
CA TRP A 362 9.38 17.49 21.11
C TRP A 362 10.15 16.22 20.69
N LEU A 363 9.60 15.37 19.83
CA LEU A 363 10.29 14.23 19.21
C LEU A 363 11.46 14.69 18.32
N GLY A 364 11.29 15.78 17.59
CA GLY A 364 12.35 16.40 16.79
C GLY A 364 13.51 16.88 17.66
N MET A 365 13.22 17.54 18.79
CA MET A 365 14.24 17.97 19.77
C MET A 365 14.94 16.80 20.44
N LYS A 366 14.22 15.73 20.79
CA LYS A 366 14.78 14.55 21.44
C LYS A 366 15.67 13.73 20.50
N ASN A 367 15.37 13.70 19.19
CA ASN A 367 16.27 13.11 18.20
C ASN A 367 17.60 13.84 18.11
N ASN A 368 17.63 15.17 18.30
CA ASN A 368 18.87 15.93 18.39
C ASN A 368 19.63 15.69 19.70
N PHE A 369 18.91 15.41 20.79
CA PHE A 369 19.52 15.07 22.09
C PHE A 369 20.11 13.65 22.08
N LEU A 370 19.38 12.67 21.50
CA LEU A 370 19.87 11.29 21.37
C LEU A 370 21.04 11.14 20.38
N LYS A 371 21.13 12.01 19.36
CA LYS A 371 22.31 12.08 18.46
C LYS A 371 23.56 12.53 19.17
N LYS A 372 23.44 13.27 20.29
CA LYS A 372 24.59 13.69 21.11
C LYS A 372 24.99 12.64 22.17
N LEU A 373 24.15 11.63 22.42
CA LEU A 373 24.36 10.55 23.39
C LEU A 373 24.76 9.20 22.74
N LEU A 374 24.70 9.10 21.44
CA LEU A 374 25.11 7.95 20.61
C LEU A 374 26.31 8.31 19.76
#